data_ecdeb00bf2bff29c33c66b4af061b035
#
_entry.id   ecdeb00bf2bff29c33c66b4af061b035
#
_cell.length_a   1.000
_cell.length_b   1.000
_cell.length_c   1.000
_cell.angle_alpha   90.00
_cell.angle_beta   90.00
_cell.angle_gamma   90.00
#
_symmetry.space_group_name_H-M   'P 1'
#
loop_
_entity.id
_entity.type
_entity.pdbx_description
1 polymer ?
#
loop_
_entity_poly.entity_id
_entity_poly.type
_entity_poly.pdbx_seq_one_letter_code
_entity_poly.pdbx_strand_id
1 'polypeptide(L)'
;MGRELTQDPNSHGLTEEQIVHVPGLASRWVRLANGAKAHYTTSGETGPAVILLHGGINGSSGTAGWRFMAPFLGANGFRVYCPDQPGFGHADTRREYWPDNGIKSYVQFVNDFADALCLDKFFIGGNSMGCSHSAYYAVNHPERVLGIGYIAGLGMMTPASQRVDGPNSKFSPNPAYKRPPFDYSDPEGSQRELMAGIIYEAKAIWPELVTMRATAATRQHDSYESRGESSARLAKDPNYQQWADITQRLPKLTIPAIYLYGLQDVLSPVENGFVQEDALPNVQVFYPNECGHQGQTDQPDMFNQAFLEFFRDGKVSWKTAEWAGVSRRRAINPNLVEAPEGGLPAADPNWVKQFERAGASA
;
A
#
# COMPACT_ATOMS: atom_id res chain seq x y z
N MET A 1 31.44 -19.79 17.75
CA MET A 1 31.69 -18.47 18.38
C MET A 1 30.91 -17.45 17.57
N GLY A 2 29.69 -17.08 18.02
CA GLY A 2 28.94 -15.99 17.44
C GLY A 2 29.74 -14.69 17.64
N ARG A 3 29.98 -13.94 16.56
CA ARG A 3 30.41 -12.56 16.69
C ARG A 3 29.30 -11.81 17.45
N GLU A 4 29.59 -11.34 18.65
CA GLU A 4 28.81 -10.23 19.23
C GLU A 4 28.88 -9.09 18.22
N LEU A 5 27.76 -8.83 17.55
CA LEU A 5 27.60 -7.61 16.76
C LEU A 5 27.56 -6.48 17.80
N THR A 6 28.70 -5.83 18.00
CA THR A 6 28.76 -4.59 18.78
C THR A 6 27.73 -3.65 18.19
N GLN A 7 26.72 -3.28 18.97
CA GLN A 7 25.75 -2.27 18.58
C GLN A 7 26.54 -1.02 18.14
N ASP A 8 26.48 -0.72 16.84
CA ASP A 8 26.91 0.59 16.37
C ASP A 8 26.04 1.61 17.13
N PRO A 9 26.60 2.46 18.01
CA PRO A 9 25.83 3.44 18.76
C PRO A 9 25.03 4.37 17.83
N ASN A 10 25.37 4.44 16.55
CA ASN A 10 24.65 5.17 15.51
C ASN A 10 23.64 4.32 14.75
N SER A 11 23.52 3.02 15.03
CA SER A 11 22.58 2.13 14.32
C SER A 11 21.18 2.15 14.91
N HIS A 12 20.98 2.83 16.04
CA HIS A 12 19.70 2.94 16.72
C HIS A 12 18.97 1.59 16.88
N GLY A 13 19.73 0.57 17.32
CA GLY A 13 19.15 -0.71 17.70
C GLY A 13 18.73 -1.64 16.56
N LEU A 14 19.29 -1.50 15.36
CA LEU A 14 19.18 -2.53 14.33
C LEU A 14 19.97 -3.76 14.75
N THR A 15 19.32 -4.65 15.48
CA THR A 15 19.85 -5.97 15.85
C THR A 15 19.12 -7.04 15.04
N GLU A 16 19.78 -8.14 14.74
CA GLU A 16 19.16 -9.30 14.09
C GLU A 16 17.97 -9.85 14.89
N GLU A 17 17.99 -9.69 16.22
CA GLU A 17 16.93 -10.12 17.13
C GLU A 17 15.58 -9.41 16.91
N GLN A 18 15.60 -8.24 16.27
CA GLN A 18 14.39 -7.47 15.97
C GLN A 18 13.82 -7.75 14.58
N ILE A 19 14.44 -8.62 13.80
CA ILE A 19 14.00 -8.97 12.46
C ILE A 19 13.22 -10.27 12.51
N VAL A 20 11.96 -10.21 12.10
CA VAL A 20 11.15 -11.41 11.88
C VAL A 20 11.45 -11.96 10.49
N HIS A 21 11.98 -13.15 10.43
CA HIS A 21 12.29 -13.83 9.18
C HIS A 21 11.02 -14.39 8.53
N VAL A 22 10.83 -14.05 7.26
CA VAL A 22 9.74 -14.56 6.43
C VAL A 22 10.35 -15.42 5.31
N PRO A 23 9.91 -16.66 5.12
CA PRO A 23 10.40 -17.51 4.03
C PRO A 23 10.29 -16.82 2.67
N GLY A 24 11.38 -16.87 1.89
CA GLY A 24 11.45 -16.24 0.57
C GLY A 24 11.75 -14.72 0.59
N LEU A 25 11.92 -14.11 1.78
CA LEU A 25 12.35 -12.72 1.92
C LEU A 25 13.75 -12.64 2.54
N ALA A 26 14.58 -11.77 1.97
CA ALA A 26 15.87 -11.40 2.55
C ALA A 26 15.83 -9.94 3.04
N SER A 27 16.21 -9.71 4.31
CA SER A 27 16.42 -8.37 4.85
C SER A 27 17.75 -7.79 4.36
N ARG A 28 17.72 -6.52 3.94
CA ARG A 28 18.87 -5.78 3.43
C ARG A 28 18.82 -4.33 3.88
N TRP A 29 19.98 -3.69 3.85
CA TRP A 29 20.14 -2.25 4.06
C TRP A 29 20.92 -1.65 2.91
N VAL A 30 20.53 -0.44 2.53
CA VAL A 30 21.27 0.39 1.59
C VAL A 30 21.43 1.80 2.20
N ARG A 31 22.54 2.45 1.88
CA ARG A 31 22.75 3.85 2.26
C ARG A 31 22.26 4.75 1.15
N LEU A 32 21.34 5.65 1.47
CA LEU A 32 20.84 6.66 0.55
C LEU A 32 21.85 7.80 0.39
N ALA A 33 21.70 8.59 -0.67
CA ALA A 33 22.57 9.72 -0.98
C ALA A 33 22.63 10.77 0.15
N ASN A 34 21.53 10.95 0.89
CA ASN A 34 21.46 11.85 2.04
C ASN A 34 22.13 11.27 3.31
N GLY A 35 22.64 10.04 3.28
CA GLY A 35 23.29 9.37 4.41
C GLY A 35 22.38 8.50 5.28
N ALA A 36 21.05 8.49 5.02
CA ALA A 36 20.12 7.62 5.74
C ALA A 36 20.39 6.13 5.43
N LYS A 37 20.13 5.26 6.41
CA LYS A 37 20.10 3.81 6.21
C LYS A 37 18.68 3.39 5.90
N ALA A 38 18.44 2.92 4.68
CA ALA A 38 17.15 2.37 4.30
C ALA A 38 17.16 0.85 4.46
N HIS A 39 16.27 0.33 5.30
CA HIS A 39 15.97 -1.08 5.37
C HIS A 39 14.94 -1.46 4.32
N TYR A 40 15.08 -2.66 3.76
CA TYR A 40 14.10 -3.25 2.87
C TYR A 40 14.14 -4.78 2.93
N THR A 41 13.02 -5.41 2.64
CA THR A 41 13.01 -6.84 2.31
C THR A 41 12.95 -7.00 0.80
N THR A 42 13.54 -8.08 0.30
CA THR A 42 13.65 -8.35 -1.14
C THR A 42 13.47 -9.83 -1.44
N SER A 43 12.98 -10.11 -2.65
CA SER A 43 12.85 -11.46 -3.20
C SER A 43 13.10 -11.43 -4.71
N GLY A 44 13.67 -12.52 -5.24
CA GLY A 44 14.05 -12.65 -6.64
C GLY A 44 15.32 -11.88 -7.01
N GLU A 45 16.06 -12.40 -7.99
CA GLU A 45 17.39 -11.91 -8.37
C GLU A 45 17.44 -11.37 -9.80
N THR A 46 16.47 -11.73 -10.62
CA THR A 46 16.44 -11.42 -12.06
C THR A 46 15.12 -10.83 -12.49
N GLY A 47 15.08 -10.28 -13.71
CA GLY A 47 13.88 -9.71 -14.31
C GLY A 47 13.60 -8.26 -13.94
N PRO A 48 12.41 -7.76 -14.30
CA PRO A 48 12.02 -6.38 -14.01
C PRO A 48 11.95 -6.10 -12.51
N ALA A 49 12.29 -4.88 -12.11
CA ALA A 49 12.20 -4.44 -10.73
C ALA A 49 10.76 -4.05 -10.36
N VAL A 50 10.36 -4.36 -9.12
CA VAL A 50 9.09 -3.96 -8.51
C VAL A 50 9.38 -3.33 -7.15
N ILE A 51 8.90 -2.12 -6.90
CA ILE A 51 8.93 -1.49 -5.57
C ILE A 51 7.52 -1.52 -4.98
N LEU A 52 7.37 -2.11 -3.77
CA LEU A 52 6.09 -2.22 -3.08
C LEU A 52 6.09 -1.41 -1.78
N LEU A 53 5.25 -0.39 -1.71
CA LEU A 53 5.16 0.57 -0.61
C LEU A 53 4.03 0.19 0.38
N HIS A 54 4.39 0.04 1.66
CA HIS A 54 3.45 -0.34 2.72
C HIS A 54 2.53 0.80 3.16
N GLY A 55 1.46 0.48 3.89
CA GLY A 55 0.51 1.42 4.47
C GLY A 55 1.08 2.28 5.61
N GLY A 56 0.27 3.22 6.12
CA GLY A 56 0.70 4.23 7.10
C GLY A 56 0.16 4.03 8.52
N ILE A 57 -0.37 2.86 8.85
CA ILE A 57 -0.83 2.54 10.20
C ILE A 57 0.38 2.23 11.08
N ASN A 58 0.32 2.62 12.35
CA ASN A 58 1.40 2.35 13.30
C ASN A 58 1.85 0.87 13.25
N GLY A 59 3.15 0.63 13.20
CA GLY A 59 3.73 -0.70 13.05
C GLY A 59 3.76 -1.25 11.61
N SER A 60 3.38 -0.48 10.60
CA SER A 60 3.56 -0.90 9.20
C SER A 60 5.03 -1.02 8.83
N SER A 61 5.34 -1.93 7.92
CA SER A 61 6.68 -2.16 7.36
C SER A 61 6.58 -2.83 5.99
N GLY A 62 7.64 -2.78 5.23
CA GLY A 62 7.74 -3.49 3.96
C GLY A 62 7.50 -4.99 4.13
N THR A 63 8.11 -5.60 5.14
CA THR A 63 7.93 -7.02 5.44
C THR A 63 6.48 -7.35 5.80
N ALA A 64 5.88 -6.61 6.75
CA ALA A 64 4.53 -6.88 7.20
C ALA A 64 3.48 -6.73 6.09
N GLY A 65 3.65 -5.73 5.23
CA GLY A 65 2.72 -5.45 4.13
C GLY A 65 2.78 -6.43 2.97
N TRP A 66 3.98 -6.98 2.68
CA TRP A 66 4.25 -7.67 1.43
C TRP A 66 4.76 -9.10 1.57
N ARG A 67 4.68 -9.68 2.77
CA ARG A 67 5.21 -11.02 3.11
C ARG A 67 4.70 -12.16 2.23
N PHE A 68 3.56 -12.00 1.59
CA PHE A 68 3.01 -12.99 0.66
C PHE A 68 3.31 -12.65 -0.81
N MET A 69 3.14 -11.38 -1.19
CA MET A 69 3.27 -10.96 -2.58
C MET A 69 4.73 -10.93 -3.04
N ALA A 70 5.64 -10.45 -2.21
CA ALA A 70 7.02 -10.28 -2.63
C ALA A 70 7.72 -11.63 -2.91
N PRO A 71 7.60 -12.69 -2.07
CA PRO A 71 8.15 -14.00 -2.40
C PRO A 71 7.51 -14.60 -3.65
N PHE A 72 6.20 -14.43 -3.82
CA PHE A 72 5.47 -14.93 -4.99
C PHE A 72 5.96 -14.29 -6.29
N LEU A 73 6.02 -12.96 -6.35
CA LEU A 73 6.53 -12.24 -7.52
C LEU A 73 8.02 -12.57 -7.78
N GLY A 74 8.82 -12.69 -6.71
CA GLY A 74 10.23 -13.06 -6.80
C GLY A 74 10.42 -14.45 -7.43
N ALA A 75 9.60 -15.43 -7.05
CA ALA A 75 9.59 -16.76 -7.64
C ALA A 75 9.09 -16.80 -9.09
N ASN A 76 8.38 -15.73 -9.53
CA ASN A 76 7.83 -15.61 -10.87
C ASN A 76 8.59 -14.61 -11.77
N GLY A 77 9.87 -14.38 -11.50
CA GLY A 77 10.78 -13.70 -12.41
C GLY A 77 10.82 -12.16 -12.25
N PHE A 78 10.55 -11.66 -11.05
CA PHE A 78 10.71 -10.26 -10.71
C PHE A 78 11.77 -10.05 -9.62
N ARG A 79 12.40 -8.88 -9.61
CA ARG A 79 13.22 -8.40 -8.48
C ARG A 79 12.34 -7.50 -7.63
N VAL A 80 11.92 -7.97 -6.48
CA VAL A 80 10.95 -7.26 -5.63
C VAL A 80 11.66 -6.60 -4.46
N TYR A 81 11.34 -5.34 -4.21
CA TYR A 81 11.89 -4.51 -3.16
C TYR A 81 10.74 -3.92 -2.33
N CYS A 82 10.75 -4.21 -1.04
CA CYS A 82 9.75 -3.74 -0.09
C CYS A 82 10.43 -2.87 0.98
N PRO A 83 10.71 -1.58 0.70
CA PRO A 83 11.38 -0.72 1.65
C PRO A 83 10.49 -0.36 2.84
N ASP A 84 11.10 -0.18 4.00
CA ASP A 84 10.50 0.49 5.13
C ASP A 84 10.59 2.00 4.88
N GLN A 85 9.44 2.64 4.72
CA GLN A 85 9.38 4.06 4.46
C GLN A 85 9.81 4.87 5.70
N PRO A 86 10.34 6.10 5.57
CA PRO A 86 10.76 6.93 6.70
C PRO A 86 9.68 7.03 7.78
N GLY A 87 10.07 6.77 9.03
CA GLY A 87 9.16 6.73 10.18
C GLY A 87 8.41 5.42 10.36
N PHE A 88 8.83 4.33 9.68
CA PHE A 88 8.21 3.01 9.76
C PHE A 88 9.26 1.90 9.79
N GLY A 89 8.83 0.72 10.27
CA GLY A 89 9.64 -0.49 10.24
C GLY A 89 11.03 -0.32 10.84
N HIS A 90 12.04 -0.71 10.08
CA HIS A 90 13.46 -0.58 10.41
C HIS A 90 14.13 0.61 9.68
N ALA A 91 13.34 1.59 9.21
CA ALA A 91 13.89 2.83 8.67
C ALA A 91 14.77 3.55 9.71
N ASP A 92 15.65 4.42 9.23
CA ASP A 92 16.55 5.19 10.08
C ASP A 92 15.79 6.04 11.10
N THR A 93 16.10 5.91 12.38
CA THR A 93 15.39 6.59 13.47
C THR A 93 16.00 7.94 13.85
N ARG A 94 17.13 8.30 13.24
CA ARG A 94 17.77 9.60 13.51
C ARG A 94 16.88 10.74 13.03
N ARG A 95 16.78 11.80 13.86
CA ARG A 95 15.84 12.91 13.69
C ARG A 95 15.95 13.61 12.32
N GLU A 96 17.16 13.75 11.79
CA GLU A 96 17.43 14.38 10.49
C GLU A 96 16.83 13.64 9.29
N TYR A 97 16.41 12.38 9.46
CA TYR A 97 15.82 11.55 8.40
C TYR A 97 14.31 11.32 8.53
N TRP A 98 13.67 12.00 9.49
CA TRP A 98 12.23 11.91 9.65
C TRP A 98 11.50 12.58 8.47
N PRO A 99 10.27 12.16 8.15
CA PRO A 99 9.54 12.64 6.96
C PRO A 99 8.88 14.00 7.20
N ASP A 100 9.63 15.00 7.63
CA ASP A 100 9.13 16.32 8.04
C ASP A 100 8.49 17.13 6.90
N ASN A 101 8.83 16.82 5.66
CA ASN A 101 8.23 17.46 4.49
C ASN A 101 7.04 16.66 3.93
N GLY A 102 6.43 15.79 4.76
CA GLY A 102 5.25 15.02 4.40
C GLY A 102 5.47 14.18 3.15
N ILE A 103 4.54 14.25 2.19
CA ILE A 103 4.57 13.45 0.96
C ILE A 103 5.85 13.70 0.14
N LYS A 104 6.40 14.92 0.16
CA LYS A 104 7.68 15.20 -0.53
C LYS A 104 8.82 14.33 -0.01
N SER A 105 8.88 14.10 1.31
CA SER A 105 9.90 13.22 1.90
C SER A 105 9.78 11.79 1.38
N TYR A 106 8.56 11.28 1.22
CA TYR A 106 8.33 9.91 0.73
C TYR A 106 8.62 9.77 -0.77
N VAL A 107 8.23 10.76 -1.59
CA VAL A 107 8.59 10.78 -3.02
C VAL A 107 10.10 10.82 -3.21
N GLN A 108 10.80 11.69 -2.46
CA GLN A 108 12.25 11.76 -2.49
C GLN A 108 12.89 10.45 -2.01
N PHE A 109 12.36 9.85 -0.94
CA PHE A 109 12.84 8.56 -0.44
C PHE A 109 12.76 7.46 -1.50
N VAL A 110 11.64 7.35 -2.22
CA VAL A 110 11.50 6.35 -3.30
C VAL A 110 12.52 6.58 -4.40
N ASN A 111 12.75 7.85 -4.77
CA ASN A 111 13.76 8.21 -5.77
C ASN A 111 15.17 7.82 -5.31
N ASP A 112 15.58 8.26 -4.12
CA ASP A 112 16.90 7.97 -3.56
C ASP A 112 17.13 6.48 -3.34
N PHE A 113 16.08 5.74 -2.96
CA PHE A 113 16.12 4.29 -2.81
C PHE A 113 16.32 3.58 -4.15
N ALA A 114 15.58 3.99 -5.17
CA ALA A 114 15.74 3.44 -6.51
C ALA A 114 17.15 3.73 -7.08
N ASP A 115 17.66 4.94 -6.87
CA ASP A 115 19.00 5.34 -7.32
C ASP A 115 20.10 4.54 -6.58
N ALA A 116 19.95 4.35 -5.27
CA ALA A 116 20.90 3.57 -4.46
C ALA A 116 20.96 2.08 -4.88
N LEU A 117 19.90 1.57 -5.51
CA LEU A 117 19.83 0.20 -6.05
C LEU A 117 20.05 0.14 -7.57
N CYS A 118 20.41 1.26 -8.21
CA CYS A 118 20.62 1.37 -9.67
C CYS A 118 19.38 0.89 -10.47
N LEU A 119 18.18 1.30 -10.04
CA LEU A 119 16.92 0.98 -10.72
C LEU A 119 16.51 2.14 -11.61
N ASP A 120 16.73 2.04 -12.91
CA ASP A 120 16.34 3.09 -13.88
C ASP A 120 14.82 3.16 -14.07
N LYS A 121 14.19 1.98 -14.29
CA LYS A 121 12.74 1.84 -14.43
C LYS A 121 12.24 0.65 -13.67
N PHE A 122 11.04 0.77 -13.10
CA PHE A 122 10.44 -0.27 -12.28
C PHE A 122 8.91 -0.19 -12.28
N PHE A 123 8.27 -1.28 -11.94
CA PHE A 123 6.88 -1.28 -11.50
C PHE A 123 6.80 -0.77 -10.06
N ILE A 124 5.75 -0.03 -9.75
CA ILE A 124 5.51 0.43 -8.39
C ILE A 124 4.12 0.01 -7.92
N GLY A 125 4.00 -0.38 -6.66
CA GLY A 125 2.72 -0.69 -6.06
C GLY A 125 2.67 -0.23 -4.62
N GLY A 126 1.47 -0.11 -4.09
CA GLY A 126 1.32 0.28 -2.70
C GLY A 126 -0.07 0.06 -2.14
N ASN A 127 -0.12 -0.09 -0.81
CA ASN A 127 -1.37 -0.18 -0.05
C ASN A 127 -1.55 1.09 0.79
N SER A 128 -2.77 1.65 0.83
CA SER A 128 -3.13 2.77 1.70
C SER A 128 -2.21 3.99 1.48
N MET A 129 -1.45 4.41 2.49
CA MET A 129 -0.44 5.46 2.37
C MET A 129 0.56 5.16 1.23
N GLY A 130 1.02 3.91 1.10
CA GLY A 130 1.92 3.49 0.04
C GLY A 130 1.27 3.58 -1.35
N CYS A 131 -0.03 3.36 -1.46
CA CYS A 131 -0.81 3.59 -2.68
C CYS A 131 -0.76 5.08 -3.07
N SER A 132 -1.04 5.98 -2.12
CA SER A 132 -0.89 7.42 -2.32
C SER A 132 0.52 7.80 -2.76
N HIS A 133 1.55 7.28 -2.06
CA HIS A 133 2.95 7.60 -2.37
C HIS A 133 3.35 7.09 -3.77
N SER A 134 2.85 5.93 -4.20
CA SER A 134 3.05 5.43 -5.56
C SER A 134 2.44 6.37 -6.60
N ALA A 135 1.24 6.91 -6.34
CA ALA A 135 0.60 7.88 -7.23
C ALA A 135 1.39 9.20 -7.31
N TYR A 136 1.81 9.74 -6.16
CA TYR A 136 2.65 10.94 -6.12
C TYR A 136 3.99 10.73 -6.81
N TYR A 137 4.61 9.56 -6.62
CA TYR A 137 5.85 9.23 -7.32
C TYR A 137 5.65 9.19 -8.84
N ALA A 138 4.65 8.47 -9.30
CA ALA A 138 4.36 8.34 -10.73
C ALA A 138 4.02 9.69 -11.41
N VAL A 139 3.34 10.60 -10.70
CA VAL A 139 3.05 11.95 -11.22
C VAL A 139 4.30 12.81 -11.34
N ASN A 140 5.30 12.62 -10.47
CA ASN A 140 6.51 13.43 -10.45
C ASN A 140 7.69 12.81 -11.24
N HIS A 141 7.67 11.48 -11.45
CA HIS A 141 8.72 10.71 -12.14
C HIS A 141 8.10 9.68 -13.11
N PRO A 142 7.20 10.10 -14.04
CA PRO A 142 6.49 9.18 -14.93
C PRO A 142 7.42 8.36 -15.82
N GLU A 143 8.59 8.90 -16.17
CA GLU A 143 9.58 8.26 -17.02
C GLU A 143 10.24 7.03 -16.38
N ARG A 144 10.14 6.88 -15.05
CA ARG A 144 10.72 5.77 -14.29
C ARG A 144 9.73 4.64 -14.01
N VAL A 145 8.43 4.83 -14.28
CA VAL A 145 7.38 3.90 -13.88
C VAL A 145 6.86 3.11 -15.08
N LEU A 146 6.98 1.78 -15.01
CA LEU A 146 6.52 0.85 -16.04
C LEU A 146 5.03 0.52 -15.94
N GLY A 147 4.49 0.49 -14.74
CA GLY A 147 3.09 0.21 -14.43
C GLY A 147 2.84 0.33 -12.94
N ILE A 148 1.57 0.50 -12.53
CA ILE A 148 1.22 0.81 -11.14
C ILE A 148 0.15 -0.16 -10.62
N GLY A 149 0.42 -0.79 -9.46
CA GLY A 149 -0.56 -1.59 -8.72
C GLY A 149 -1.03 -0.86 -7.47
N TYR A 150 -2.26 -0.35 -7.47
CA TYR A 150 -2.85 0.34 -6.34
C TYR A 150 -3.67 -0.59 -5.45
N ILE A 151 -3.60 -0.41 -4.13
CA ILE A 151 -4.47 -1.06 -3.14
C ILE A 151 -4.96 -0.02 -2.14
N ALA A 152 -6.26 0.25 -2.12
CA ALA A 152 -7.01 1.09 -1.18
C ALA A 152 -6.25 2.32 -0.64
N GLY A 153 -6.24 3.46 -1.33
CA GLY A 153 -5.47 4.60 -0.81
C GLY A 153 -5.37 5.87 -1.67
N LEU A 154 -6.20 6.03 -2.69
CA LEU A 154 -6.20 7.26 -3.51
C LEU A 154 -7.15 8.33 -2.96
N GLY A 155 -7.17 8.51 -1.64
CA GLY A 155 -8.07 9.42 -0.95
C GLY A 155 -8.01 10.89 -1.40
N MET A 156 -6.90 11.33 -2.04
CA MET A 156 -6.80 12.65 -2.65
C MET A 156 -7.76 12.82 -3.84
N MET A 157 -8.20 11.73 -4.46
CA MET A 157 -9.17 11.74 -5.56
C MET A 157 -10.62 11.76 -5.09
N THR A 158 -10.88 11.77 -3.77
CA THR A 158 -12.22 11.86 -3.18
C THR A 158 -12.42 13.25 -2.60
N PRO A 159 -13.20 14.14 -3.25
CA PRO A 159 -13.53 15.45 -2.68
C PRO A 159 -14.19 15.32 -1.31
N ALA A 160 -13.93 16.24 -0.40
CA ALA A 160 -14.47 16.20 0.96
C ALA A 160 -16.02 16.12 0.99
N SER A 161 -16.69 16.76 0.03
CA SER A 161 -18.15 16.76 -0.12
C SER A 161 -18.74 15.41 -0.58
N GLN A 162 -17.91 14.51 -1.10
CA GLN A 162 -18.32 13.20 -1.60
C GLN A 162 -17.77 12.05 -0.72
N ARG A 163 -17.03 12.39 0.32
CA ARG A 163 -16.42 11.38 1.21
C ARG A 163 -17.49 10.70 2.06
N VAL A 164 -17.47 9.36 2.03
CA VAL A 164 -18.30 8.51 2.88
C VAL A 164 -17.44 8.07 4.06
N ASP A 165 -17.95 8.19 5.27
CA ASP A 165 -17.38 7.65 6.49
C ASP A 165 -18.02 6.31 6.89
N GLY A 166 -17.43 5.59 7.85
CA GLY A 166 -17.89 4.28 8.26
C GLY A 166 -19.40 4.21 8.62
N PRO A 167 -19.94 5.13 9.45
CA PRO A 167 -21.37 5.14 9.80
C PRO A 167 -22.31 5.25 8.61
N ASN A 168 -21.89 5.92 7.53
CA ASN A 168 -22.70 6.15 6.34
C ASN A 168 -22.46 5.11 5.23
N SER A 169 -21.54 4.16 5.42
CA SER A 169 -21.26 3.12 4.44
C SER A 169 -22.37 2.07 4.37
N LYS A 170 -22.76 1.73 3.15
CA LYS A 170 -23.68 0.62 2.86
C LYS A 170 -22.97 -0.75 2.75
N PHE A 171 -21.68 -0.76 2.65
CA PHE A 171 -20.85 -1.96 2.42
C PHE A 171 -20.06 -2.38 3.65
N SER A 172 -19.68 -1.44 4.52
CA SER A 172 -18.85 -1.74 5.69
C SER A 172 -19.53 -2.76 6.61
N PRO A 173 -18.86 -3.86 6.97
CA PRO A 173 -19.38 -4.85 7.91
C PRO A 173 -19.43 -4.31 9.34
N ASN A 174 -18.68 -3.26 9.65
CA ASN A 174 -18.66 -2.59 10.94
C ASN A 174 -18.70 -1.05 10.78
N PRO A 175 -19.88 -0.48 10.52
CA PRO A 175 -20.02 0.97 10.35
C PRO A 175 -19.61 1.79 11.58
N ALA A 176 -19.66 1.18 12.76
CA ALA A 176 -19.28 1.83 14.02
C ALA A 176 -17.77 1.78 14.29
N TYR A 177 -16.98 1.16 13.41
CA TYR A 177 -15.55 1.05 13.61
C TYR A 177 -14.89 2.41 13.79
N LYS A 178 -14.12 2.52 14.86
CA LYS A 178 -13.20 3.64 15.09
C LYS A 178 -11.84 3.07 15.35
N ARG A 179 -10.86 3.58 14.61
CA ARG A 179 -9.48 3.16 14.82
C ARG A 179 -9.08 3.42 16.27
N PRO A 180 -8.66 2.38 17.04
CA PRO A 180 -8.25 2.57 18.43
C PRO A 180 -6.96 3.40 18.51
N PRO A 181 -6.76 4.15 19.62
CA PRO A 181 -5.46 4.71 19.93
C PRO A 181 -4.43 3.59 20.12
N PHE A 182 -3.17 3.88 19.86
CA PHE A 182 -2.11 2.90 20.07
C PHE A 182 -1.54 3.04 21.48
N ASP A 183 -1.58 1.95 22.26
CA ASP A 183 -0.98 1.88 23.60
C ASP A 183 0.44 1.28 23.49
N TYR A 184 1.44 2.10 23.69
CA TYR A 184 2.83 1.67 23.67
C TYR A 184 3.27 0.87 24.90
N SER A 185 2.43 0.78 25.95
CA SER A 185 2.66 -0.11 27.11
C SER A 185 2.24 -1.54 26.81
N ASP A 186 1.32 -1.75 25.82
CA ASP A 186 0.93 -3.07 25.29
C ASP A 186 0.90 -3.03 23.75
N PRO A 187 2.06 -2.98 23.09
CA PRO A 187 2.13 -2.81 21.64
C PRO A 187 1.57 -4.02 20.87
N GLU A 188 1.67 -5.25 21.40
CA GLU A 188 1.09 -6.42 20.74
C GLU A 188 -0.44 -6.45 20.84
N GLY A 189 -1.00 -6.12 22.01
CA GLY A 189 -2.44 -5.98 22.19
C GLY A 189 -3.02 -4.93 21.27
N SER A 190 -2.40 -3.75 21.22
CA SER A 190 -2.78 -2.67 20.31
C SER A 190 -2.74 -3.09 18.84
N GLN A 191 -1.72 -3.87 18.42
CA GLN A 191 -1.67 -4.37 17.05
C GLN A 191 -2.76 -5.38 16.76
N ARG A 192 -3.10 -6.28 17.69
CA ARG A 192 -4.19 -7.26 17.52
C ARG A 192 -5.52 -6.53 17.31
N GLU A 193 -5.83 -5.57 18.15
CA GLU A 193 -7.06 -4.77 18.06
C GLU A 193 -7.14 -3.99 16.74
N LEU A 194 -6.05 -3.33 16.38
CA LEU A 194 -5.98 -2.53 15.16
C LEU A 194 -6.13 -3.40 13.89
N MET A 195 -5.45 -4.56 13.85
CA MET A 195 -5.55 -5.46 12.71
C MET A 195 -6.92 -6.12 12.60
N ALA A 196 -7.55 -6.49 13.73
CA ALA A 196 -8.90 -7.02 13.72
C ALA A 196 -9.94 -6.05 13.14
N GLY A 197 -9.63 -4.73 13.14
CA GLY A 197 -10.47 -3.72 12.53
C GLY A 197 -10.26 -3.51 11.03
N ILE A 198 -9.10 -3.89 10.48
CA ILE A 198 -8.70 -3.55 9.10
C ILE A 198 -8.45 -4.76 8.19
N ILE A 199 -8.33 -5.95 8.77
CA ILE A 199 -8.23 -7.24 8.09
C ILE A 199 -9.57 -7.94 8.21
N TYR A 200 -10.17 -8.31 7.09
CA TYR A 200 -11.46 -8.98 7.06
C TYR A 200 -11.37 -10.43 7.57
N GLU A 201 -10.33 -11.14 7.14
CA GLU A 201 -10.12 -12.54 7.48
C GLU A 201 -9.27 -12.69 8.76
N ALA A 202 -9.92 -12.93 9.89
CA ALA A 202 -9.28 -12.99 11.20
C ALA A 202 -8.11 -13.99 11.27
N LYS A 203 -8.19 -15.12 10.51
CA LYS A 203 -7.10 -16.11 10.47
C LYS A 203 -5.83 -15.60 9.77
N ALA A 204 -5.90 -14.48 9.04
CA ALA A 204 -4.74 -13.83 8.44
C ALA A 204 -3.91 -13.02 9.45
N ILE A 205 -4.39 -12.87 10.69
CA ILE A 205 -3.68 -12.18 11.77
C ILE A 205 -2.81 -13.20 12.52
N TRP A 206 -1.64 -13.46 11.99
CA TRP A 206 -0.70 -14.41 12.59
C TRP A 206 0.06 -13.80 13.78
N PRO A 207 0.50 -14.59 14.77
CA PRO A 207 1.32 -14.10 15.87
C PRO A 207 2.57 -13.36 15.40
N GLU A 208 3.26 -13.88 14.39
CA GLU A 208 4.47 -13.27 13.82
C GLU A 208 4.19 -11.91 13.19
N LEU A 209 3.02 -11.73 12.57
CA LEU A 209 2.59 -10.43 12.04
C LEU A 209 2.38 -9.43 13.18
N VAL A 210 1.78 -9.87 14.29
CA VAL A 210 1.57 -9.03 15.48
C VAL A 210 2.91 -8.58 16.05
N THR A 211 3.83 -9.51 16.31
CA THR A 211 5.17 -9.22 16.84
C THR A 211 5.94 -8.28 15.92
N MET A 212 5.95 -8.55 14.61
CA MET A 212 6.62 -7.72 13.60
C MET A 212 6.12 -6.28 13.64
N ARG A 213 4.81 -6.09 13.72
CA ARG A 213 4.20 -4.77 13.74
C ARG A 213 4.37 -4.06 15.09
N ALA A 214 4.31 -4.78 16.20
CA ALA A 214 4.55 -4.24 17.54
C ALA A 214 5.99 -3.72 17.68
N THR A 215 6.97 -4.52 17.21
CA THR A 215 8.38 -4.12 17.18
C THR A 215 8.60 -2.86 16.34
N ALA A 216 8.02 -2.83 15.14
CA ALA A 216 8.12 -1.66 14.26
C ALA A 216 7.48 -0.40 14.88
N ALA A 217 6.32 -0.53 15.53
CA ALA A 217 5.65 0.58 16.19
C ALA A 217 6.48 1.17 17.34
N THR A 218 7.00 0.31 18.21
CA THR A 218 7.84 0.74 19.35
C THR A 218 9.11 1.42 18.87
N ARG A 219 9.76 0.86 17.86
CA ARG A 219 10.99 1.40 17.28
C ARG A 219 10.79 2.80 16.69
N GLN A 220 9.69 3.05 16.04
CA GLN A 220 9.42 4.30 15.30
C GLN A 220 8.53 5.28 16.08
N HIS A 221 8.34 5.07 17.38
CA HIS A 221 7.45 5.87 18.22
C HIS A 221 7.58 7.37 17.95
N ASP A 222 8.75 7.95 18.19
CA ASP A 222 8.94 9.39 18.13
C ASP A 222 8.73 9.96 16.72
N SER A 223 9.24 9.26 15.70
CA SER A 223 9.06 9.66 14.31
C SER A 223 7.59 9.56 13.88
N TYR A 224 6.89 8.51 14.31
CA TYR A 224 5.48 8.33 13.98
C TYR A 224 4.60 9.42 14.59
N GLU A 225 4.78 9.71 15.88
CA GLU A 225 4.01 10.74 16.60
C GLU A 225 4.27 12.16 16.07
N SER A 226 5.50 12.47 15.65
CA SER A 226 5.86 13.79 15.08
C SER A 226 5.14 14.12 13.76
N ARG A 227 4.56 13.12 13.06
CA ARG A 227 3.88 13.30 11.78
C ARG A 227 2.68 14.23 11.88
N GLY A 228 2.00 14.25 13.03
CA GLY A 228 0.88 15.15 13.27
C GLY A 228 1.27 16.62 13.18
N GLU A 229 2.37 17.00 13.81
CA GLU A 229 2.91 18.36 13.80
C GLU A 229 3.35 18.77 12.39
N SER A 230 4.09 17.89 11.70
CA SER A 230 4.53 18.12 10.34
C SER A 230 3.34 18.31 9.40
N SER A 231 2.29 17.48 9.51
CA SER A 231 1.07 17.61 8.72
C SER A 231 0.34 18.93 8.99
N ALA A 232 0.22 19.34 10.26
CA ALA A 232 -0.44 20.59 10.64
C ALA A 232 0.32 21.83 10.12
N ARG A 233 1.65 21.77 10.11
CA ARG A 233 2.51 22.82 9.53
C ARG A 233 2.35 22.89 8.02
N LEU A 234 2.43 21.75 7.33
CA LEU A 234 2.35 21.66 5.87
C LEU A 234 0.95 22.00 5.33
N ALA A 235 -0.09 21.76 6.11
CA ALA A 235 -1.45 22.17 5.76
C ALA A 235 -1.62 23.70 5.63
N LYS A 236 -0.72 24.48 6.24
CA LYS A 236 -0.69 25.94 6.19
C LYS A 236 0.29 26.51 5.16
N ASP A 237 1.07 25.66 4.48
CA ASP A 237 2.02 26.07 3.45
C ASP A 237 1.36 26.01 2.05
N PRO A 238 1.07 27.19 1.43
CA PRO A 238 0.43 27.21 0.11
C PRO A 238 1.26 26.52 -1.00
N ASN A 239 2.59 26.62 -0.93
CA ASN A 239 3.46 26.01 -1.92
C ASN A 239 3.44 24.48 -1.79
N TYR A 240 3.37 23.97 -0.55
CA TYR A 240 3.21 22.55 -0.33
C TYR A 240 1.84 22.07 -0.81
N GLN A 241 0.75 22.79 -0.50
CA GLN A 241 -0.60 22.41 -0.92
C GLN A 241 -0.73 22.41 -2.45
N GLN A 242 -0.18 23.41 -3.14
CA GLN A 242 -0.15 23.44 -4.60
C GLN A 242 0.62 22.25 -5.20
N TRP A 243 1.75 21.91 -4.63
CA TRP A 243 2.54 20.75 -5.07
C TRP A 243 1.83 19.43 -4.79
N ALA A 244 1.20 19.31 -3.61
CA ALA A 244 0.48 18.12 -3.15
C ALA A 244 -0.85 17.90 -3.87
N ASP A 245 -1.40 18.91 -4.54
CA ASP A 245 -2.58 18.72 -5.38
C ASP A 245 -2.20 18.06 -6.71
N ILE A 246 -2.47 16.75 -6.80
CA ILE A 246 -2.30 15.97 -8.02
C ILE A 246 -3.61 15.60 -8.70
N THR A 247 -4.74 16.13 -8.25
CA THR A 247 -6.08 15.77 -8.72
C THR A 247 -6.29 16.01 -10.21
N GLN A 248 -5.59 17.01 -10.79
CA GLN A 248 -5.63 17.31 -12.22
C GLN A 248 -4.50 16.63 -13.01
N ARG A 249 -3.48 16.08 -12.35
CA ARG A 249 -2.32 15.46 -12.98
C ARG A 249 -2.44 13.94 -13.03
N LEU A 250 -2.90 13.31 -11.94
CA LEU A 250 -3.03 11.85 -11.83
C LEU A 250 -3.96 11.24 -12.90
N PRO A 251 -5.15 11.82 -13.22
CA PRO A 251 -6.01 11.28 -14.29
C PRO A 251 -5.41 11.36 -15.69
N LYS A 252 -4.38 12.17 -15.90
CA LYS A 252 -3.71 12.35 -17.19
C LYS A 252 -2.53 11.40 -17.40
N LEU A 253 -2.15 10.62 -16.39
CA LEU A 253 -1.10 9.63 -16.55
C LEU A 253 -1.52 8.57 -17.58
N THR A 254 -0.61 8.25 -18.49
CA THR A 254 -0.80 7.19 -19.47
C THR A 254 -0.13 5.87 -19.05
N ILE A 255 0.49 5.85 -17.88
CA ILE A 255 1.11 4.66 -17.30
C ILE A 255 -0.01 3.66 -17.00
N PRO A 256 0.09 2.39 -17.46
CA PRO A 256 -0.90 1.37 -17.13
C PRO A 256 -1.05 1.19 -15.61
N ALA A 257 -2.30 1.11 -15.14
CA ALA A 257 -2.55 0.95 -13.72
C ALA A 257 -3.78 0.08 -13.43
N ILE A 258 -3.65 -0.77 -12.41
CA ILE A 258 -4.78 -1.50 -11.80
C ILE A 258 -4.99 -1.01 -10.38
N TYR A 259 -6.23 -1.09 -9.90
CA TYR A 259 -6.60 -0.66 -8.56
C TYR A 259 -7.55 -1.66 -7.90
N LEU A 260 -7.09 -2.32 -6.83
CA LEU A 260 -7.90 -3.25 -6.03
C LEU A 260 -8.38 -2.55 -4.76
N TYR A 261 -9.68 -2.58 -4.50
CA TYR A 261 -10.28 -1.93 -3.35
C TYR A 261 -11.27 -2.87 -2.66
N GLY A 262 -10.97 -3.34 -1.45
CA GLY A 262 -11.81 -4.28 -0.71
C GLY A 262 -13.21 -3.75 -0.45
N LEU A 263 -14.24 -4.55 -0.77
CA LEU A 263 -15.64 -4.16 -0.54
C LEU A 263 -15.96 -3.94 0.94
N GLN A 264 -15.29 -4.67 1.84
CA GLN A 264 -15.52 -4.59 3.28
C GLN A 264 -14.48 -3.74 4.02
N ASP A 265 -13.86 -2.79 3.34
CA ASP A 265 -12.93 -1.86 3.98
C ASP A 265 -13.65 -0.98 5.00
N VAL A 266 -13.33 -1.18 6.29
CA VAL A 266 -13.91 -0.41 7.40
C VAL A 266 -13.14 0.87 7.71
N LEU A 267 -11.89 0.96 7.27
CA LEU A 267 -11.03 2.13 7.49
C LEU A 267 -11.27 3.23 6.45
N SER A 268 -11.50 2.80 5.22
CA SER A 268 -11.85 3.68 4.11
C SER A 268 -12.99 3.02 3.32
N PRO A 269 -14.25 3.37 3.58
CA PRO A 269 -15.40 2.76 2.92
C PRO A 269 -15.26 2.72 1.40
N VAL A 270 -15.68 1.62 0.79
CA VAL A 270 -15.50 1.36 -0.65
C VAL A 270 -16.19 2.39 -1.54
N GLU A 271 -17.23 3.06 -1.04
CA GLU A 271 -17.89 4.18 -1.73
C GLU A 271 -16.89 5.28 -2.12
N ASN A 272 -15.85 5.49 -1.31
CA ASN A 272 -14.76 6.40 -1.66
C ASN A 272 -13.98 5.88 -2.88
N GLY A 273 -13.83 4.56 -3.00
CA GLY A 273 -13.25 3.91 -4.18
C GLY A 273 -14.09 4.12 -5.45
N PHE A 274 -15.42 4.16 -5.34
CA PHE A 274 -16.30 4.46 -6.48
C PHE A 274 -16.06 5.87 -7.02
N VAL A 275 -15.93 6.86 -6.13
CA VAL A 275 -15.60 8.24 -6.51
C VAL A 275 -14.21 8.31 -7.18
N GLN A 276 -13.25 7.56 -6.64
CA GLN A 276 -11.89 7.50 -7.20
C GLN A 276 -11.88 6.82 -8.57
N GLU A 277 -12.67 5.77 -8.77
CA GLU A 277 -12.84 5.11 -10.08
C GLU A 277 -13.37 6.10 -11.12
N ASP A 278 -14.41 6.88 -10.77
CA ASP A 278 -15.02 7.85 -11.66
C ASP A 278 -14.02 8.97 -12.05
N ALA A 279 -13.12 9.32 -11.12
CA ALA A 279 -12.08 10.32 -11.36
C ALA A 279 -10.86 9.81 -12.14
N LEU A 280 -10.67 8.49 -12.30
CA LEU A 280 -9.47 7.87 -12.87
C LEU A 280 -9.80 6.99 -14.09
N PRO A 281 -10.14 7.57 -15.26
CA PRO A 281 -10.64 6.81 -16.42
C PRO A 281 -9.64 5.80 -16.98
N ASN A 282 -8.34 6.01 -16.80
CA ASN A 282 -7.28 5.14 -17.33
C ASN A 282 -6.88 3.99 -16.40
N VAL A 283 -7.46 3.91 -15.21
CA VAL A 283 -7.15 2.87 -14.21
C VAL A 283 -8.24 1.81 -14.24
N GLN A 284 -7.90 0.52 -14.36
CA GLN A 284 -8.87 -0.55 -14.19
C GLN A 284 -9.05 -0.86 -12.70
N VAL A 285 -10.29 -0.79 -12.23
CA VAL A 285 -10.62 -1.03 -10.81
C VAL A 285 -11.23 -2.41 -10.63
N PHE A 286 -10.93 -3.01 -9.48
CA PHE A 286 -11.44 -4.29 -9.00
C PHE A 286 -11.94 -4.11 -7.57
N TYR A 287 -13.09 -4.72 -7.25
CA TYR A 287 -13.71 -4.67 -5.94
C TYR A 287 -13.84 -6.08 -5.37
N PRO A 288 -12.75 -6.66 -4.82
CA PRO A 288 -12.81 -7.99 -4.23
C PRO A 288 -13.78 -8.03 -3.05
N ASN A 289 -14.64 -9.05 -3.05
CA ASN A 289 -15.53 -9.35 -1.94
C ASN A 289 -14.77 -10.09 -0.82
N GLU A 290 -15.30 -10.06 0.41
CA GLU A 290 -14.64 -10.64 1.60
C GLU A 290 -13.21 -10.12 1.79
N CYS A 291 -13.06 -8.81 1.64
CA CYS A 291 -11.77 -8.16 1.59
C CYS A 291 -11.84 -6.80 2.30
N GLY A 292 -10.97 -6.59 3.29
CA GLY A 292 -10.83 -5.36 4.04
C GLY A 292 -9.80 -4.39 3.46
N HIS A 293 -9.24 -3.56 4.34
CA HIS A 293 -8.27 -2.52 3.95
C HIS A 293 -6.91 -3.07 3.48
N GLN A 294 -6.54 -4.26 3.94
CA GLN A 294 -5.30 -4.94 3.58
C GLN A 294 -5.57 -6.19 2.76
N GLY A 295 -6.22 -6.04 1.62
CA GLY A 295 -6.64 -7.15 0.77
C GLY A 295 -5.52 -8.11 0.38
N GLN A 296 -4.30 -7.62 0.20
CA GLN A 296 -3.11 -8.46 -0.04
C GLN A 296 -2.75 -9.34 1.18
N THR A 297 -3.34 -9.07 2.34
CA THR A 297 -3.25 -9.92 3.55
C THR A 297 -4.46 -10.84 3.66
N ASP A 298 -5.66 -10.34 3.32
CA ASP A 298 -6.92 -11.12 3.38
C ASP A 298 -6.96 -12.23 2.33
N GLN A 299 -6.63 -11.90 1.10
CA GLN A 299 -6.72 -12.79 -0.07
C GLN A 299 -5.42 -12.77 -0.87
N PRO A 300 -4.30 -13.26 -0.28
CA PRO A 300 -2.97 -13.15 -0.88
C PRO A 300 -2.89 -13.78 -2.27
N ASP A 301 -3.50 -14.95 -2.48
CA ASP A 301 -3.40 -15.67 -3.76
C ASP A 301 -4.01 -14.87 -4.91
N MET A 302 -5.17 -14.26 -4.68
CA MET A 302 -5.86 -13.46 -5.68
C MET A 302 -5.10 -12.17 -6.00
N PHE A 303 -4.65 -11.45 -4.96
CA PHE A 303 -3.86 -10.23 -5.16
C PHE A 303 -2.52 -10.51 -5.83
N ASN A 304 -1.85 -11.57 -5.43
CA ASN A 304 -0.59 -12.03 -6.03
C ASN A 304 -0.77 -12.33 -7.52
N GLN A 305 -1.82 -13.08 -7.87
CA GLN A 305 -2.09 -13.44 -9.26
C GLN A 305 -2.42 -12.22 -10.13
N ALA A 306 -3.27 -11.31 -9.62
CA ALA A 306 -3.63 -10.09 -10.35
C ALA A 306 -2.40 -9.20 -10.62
N PHE A 307 -1.54 -9.01 -9.62
CA PHE A 307 -0.31 -8.24 -9.78
C PHE A 307 0.70 -8.94 -10.71
N LEU A 308 0.85 -10.25 -10.60
CA LEU A 308 1.73 -11.02 -11.48
C LEU A 308 1.33 -10.85 -12.95
N GLU A 309 0.08 -11.13 -13.28
CA GLU A 309 -0.41 -11.03 -14.67
C GLU A 309 -0.26 -9.60 -15.20
N PHE A 310 -0.67 -8.63 -14.41
CA PHE A 310 -0.56 -7.23 -14.80
C PHE A 310 0.89 -6.79 -15.03
N PHE A 311 1.82 -7.12 -14.14
CA PHE A 311 3.23 -6.72 -14.30
C PHE A 311 3.96 -7.49 -15.39
N ARG A 312 3.61 -8.76 -15.62
CA ARG A 312 4.24 -9.60 -16.62
C ARG A 312 3.67 -9.36 -18.03
N ASP A 313 2.35 -9.30 -18.13
CA ASP A 313 1.63 -9.33 -19.40
C ASP A 313 1.01 -7.97 -19.78
N GLY A 314 1.04 -7.00 -18.85
CA GLY A 314 0.38 -5.70 -18.99
C GLY A 314 -1.14 -5.76 -18.88
N LYS A 315 -1.71 -6.96 -18.67
CA LYS A 315 -3.14 -7.24 -18.59
C LYS A 315 -3.44 -8.29 -17.54
N VAL A 316 -4.62 -8.23 -16.96
CA VAL A 316 -5.16 -9.27 -16.10
C VAL A 316 -6.05 -10.19 -16.95
N SER A 317 -5.85 -11.50 -16.88
CA SER A 317 -6.69 -12.49 -17.55
C SER A 317 -8.15 -12.38 -17.08
N TRP A 318 -9.12 -12.74 -17.93
CA TRP A 318 -10.53 -12.69 -17.54
C TRP A 318 -10.82 -13.49 -16.26
N LYS A 319 -10.25 -14.69 -16.16
CA LYS A 319 -10.41 -15.56 -14.98
C LYS A 319 -9.98 -14.84 -13.69
N THR A 320 -8.82 -14.22 -13.70
CA THR A 320 -8.30 -13.47 -12.55
C THR A 320 -9.09 -12.20 -12.33
N ALA A 321 -9.49 -11.50 -13.39
CA ALA A 321 -10.29 -10.28 -13.30
C ALA A 321 -11.66 -10.53 -12.66
N GLU A 322 -12.33 -11.61 -13.05
CA GLU A 322 -13.60 -12.03 -12.47
C GLU A 322 -13.43 -12.43 -11.00
N TRP A 323 -12.38 -13.19 -10.67
CA TRP A 323 -12.06 -13.56 -9.30
C TRP A 323 -11.76 -12.35 -8.42
N ALA A 324 -11.04 -11.37 -8.96
CA ALA A 324 -10.73 -10.12 -8.25
C ALA A 324 -11.90 -9.11 -8.22
N GLY A 325 -13.06 -9.46 -8.77
CA GLY A 325 -14.22 -8.57 -8.78
C GLY A 325 -14.02 -7.37 -9.70
N VAL A 326 -13.64 -7.59 -10.96
CA VAL A 326 -13.47 -6.53 -11.95
C VAL A 326 -14.68 -5.61 -11.98
N SER A 327 -14.48 -4.31 -11.84
CA SER A 327 -15.57 -3.35 -11.84
C SER A 327 -16.31 -3.33 -13.16
N ARG A 328 -17.63 -3.41 -13.08
CA ARG A 328 -18.55 -3.23 -14.20
C ARG A 328 -19.31 -1.91 -14.12
N ARG A 329 -19.00 -1.05 -13.14
CA ARG A 329 -19.66 0.27 -12.99
C ARG A 329 -19.50 1.13 -14.24
N ARG A 330 -18.44 0.91 -14.98
CA ARG A 330 -18.14 1.49 -16.30
C ARG A 330 -17.60 0.41 -17.25
N ALA A 331 -17.38 0.75 -18.50
CA ALA A 331 -16.76 -0.16 -19.47
C ALA A 331 -15.38 -0.63 -18.96
N ILE A 332 -15.17 -1.94 -19.01
CA ILE A 332 -13.88 -2.56 -18.68
C ILE A 332 -12.84 -2.15 -19.74
N ASN A 333 -11.64 -1.79 -19.28
CA ASN A 333 -10.56 -1.36 -20.17
C ASN A 333 -9.93 -2.58 -20.89
N PRO A 334 -10.11 -2.74 -22.21
CA PRO A 334 -9.58 -3.89 -22.95
C PRO A 334 -8.05 -3.90 -23.05
N ASN A 335 -7.39 -2.79 -22.71
CA ASN A 335 -5.92 -2.73 -22.64
C ASN A 335 -5.38 -3.27 -21.31
N LEU A 336 -6.21 -3.42 -20.28
CA LEU A 336 -5.82 -3.85 -18.93
C LEU A 336 -6.48 -5.16 -18.49
N VAL A 337 -7.52 -5.60 -19.19
CA VAL A 337 -8.20 -6.88 -18.94
C VAL A 337 -8.34 -7.64 -20.26
N GLU A 338 -8.00 -8.92 -20.24
CA GLU A 338 -8.17 -9.80 -21.37
C GLU A 338 -9.66 -10.16 -21.54
N ALA A 339 -10.17 -10.05 -22.77
CA ALA A 339 -11.56 -10.37 -23.04
C ALA A 339 -11.81 -11.88 -23.01
N PRO A 340 -12.89 -12.37 -22.38
CA PRO A 340 -13.31 -13.76 -22.50
C PRO A 340 -13.88 -14.05 -23.90
N GLU A 341 -14.13 -15.35 -24.17
CA GLU A 341 -14.91 -15.75 -25.34
C GLU A 341 -16.27 -15.04 -25.34
N GLY A 342 -16.62 -14.39 -26.43
CA GLY A 342 -17.84 -13.56 -26.53
C GLY A 342 -17.65 -12.07 -26.18
N GLY A 343 -16.45 -11.65 -25.77
CA GLY A 343 -16.11 -10.25 -25.49
C GLY A 343 -16.33 -9.83 -24.04
N LEU A 344 -15.87 -8.63 -23.70
CA LEU A 344 -16.04 -8.07 -22.35
C LEU A 344 -17.52 -7.76 -22.08
N PRO A 345 -18.02 -8.04 -20.85
CA PRO A 345 -19.40 -7.71 -20.49
C PRO A 345 -19.65 -6.20 -20.53
N ALA A 346 -20.89 -5.83 -20.83
CA ALA A 346 -21.31 -4.44 -20.83
C ALA A 346 -21.21 -3.81 -19.43
N ALA A 347 -21.01 -2.48 -19.40
CA ALA A 347 -21.09 -1.71 -18.16
C ALA A 347 -22.47 -1.87 -17.50
N ASP A 348 -22.46 -1.97 -16.18
CA ASP A 348 -23.65 -1.97 -15.33
C ASP A 348 -23.39 -1.08 -14.11
N PRO A 349 -23.86 0.19 -14.12
CA PRO A 349 -23.68 1.09 -12.99
C PRO A 349 -24.28 0.59 -11.67
N ASN A 350 -25.21 -0.36 -11.73
CA ASN A 350 -25.85 -0.96 -10.56
C ASN A 350 -25.15 -2.24 -10.07
N TRP A 351 -24.11 -2.68 -10.78
CA TRP A 351 -23.39 -3.92 -10.46
C TRP A 351 -22.99 -4.04 -8.99
N VAL A 352 -22.58 -2.95 -8.36
CA VAL A 352 -22.16 -2.93 -6.94
C VAL A 352 -23.30 -3.15 -5.96
N LYS A 353 -24.55 -2.89 -6.33
CA LYS A 353 -25.71 -2.99 -5.41
C LYS A 353 -25.93 -4.41 -4.87
N GLN A 354 -25.50 -5.42 -5.59
CA GLN A 354 -25.57 -6.81 -5.14
C GLN A 354 -24.73 -7.11 -3.89
N PHE A 355 -23.76 -6.24 -3.57
CA PHE A 355 -22.86 -6.37 -2.43
C PHE A 355 -23.23 -5.44 -1.26
N GLU A 356 -24.30 -4.65 -1.40
CA GLU A 356 -24.78 -3.81 -0.30
C GLU A 356 -25.19 -4.68 0.90
N ARG A 357 -24.87 -4.21 2.10
CA ARG A 357 -25.23 -4.88 3.33
C ARG A 357 -26.77 -4.99 3.47
N ALA A 358 -27.27 -6.15 3.91
CA ALA A 358 -28.68 -6.33 4.21
C ALA A 358 -29.17 -5.26 5.20
N GLY A 359 -30.25 -4.57 4.84
CA GLY A 359 -30.82 -3.48 5.66
C GLY A 359 -30.19 -2.10 5.48
N ALA A 360 -29.21 -1.94 4.57
CA ALA A 360 -28.62 -0.62 4.28
C ALA A 360 -29.48 0.29 3.41
N SER A 361 -30.60 -0.22 2.91
CA SER A 361 -31.52 0.49 1.97
C SER A 361 -32.66 1.24 2.67
N ALA A 362 -32.51 1.65 3.94
CA ALA A 362 -33.53 2.39 4.67
C ALA A 362 -33.19 3.87 4.79
#